data_ddafc2da0329aa6833cbd16271723193
#
_entry.id   ddafc2da0329aa6833cbd16271723193
#
_cell.length_a   1.000
_cell.length_b   1.000
_cell.length_c   1.000
_cell.angle_alpha   90.00
_cell.angle_beta   90.00
_cell.angle_gamma   90.00
#
_symmetry.space_group_name_H-M   'P 1'
#
loop_
_entity.id
_entity.type
_entity.pdbx_description
1 polymer ?
#
loop_
_entity_poly.entity_id
_entity_poly.type
_entity_poly.pdbx_seq_one_letter_code
_entity_poly.pdbx_strand_id
1 'polypeptide(L)'
;KGKDGKPPYWNTKSIDKKCQIFMAEKMSSFDKSKPLIIYEGEKDALIGILQGISFSGGCGSMPDDISQLLVFPATIIIYDNDDAGRNGAKKLAERIKRESPSTIVRIAKWDESLPKGYDVCDDTKTGFAKFDEAVINATEYTIPIPKQLKGFKVMDANELINTYKEPPKSIVEHLMVEGGVSLISGTDGVGKTWLGLQMAICIASGKEFLGFAVKKRPVLVVQFELSPEQLSDRLKRYDLSGTEGNLDFVVLTDEDLI
;
A
#
# COMPACT_ATOMS: atom_id res chain seq x y z
N LYS A 1 -46.26 17.37 12.44
CA LYS A 1 -44.95 18.07 12.48
C LYS A 1 -44.13 17.42 13.57
N GLY A 2 -42.94 16.89 13.24
CA GLY A 2 -42.02 16.37 14.24
C GLY A 2 -41.58 17.48 15.22
N LYS A 3 -41.08 17.08 16.38
CA LYS A 3 -40.69 18.01 17.47
C LYS A 3 -39.75 19.14 17.01
N ASP A 4 -39.06 18.98 15.86
CA ASP A 4 -38.05 19.91 15.30
C ASP A 4 -38.53 20.63 14.03
N GLY A 5 -39.84 20.67 13.75
CA GLY A 5 -40.40 21.37 12.58
C GLY A 5 -40.12 20.69 11.23
N LYS A 6 -39.39 19.60 11.20
CA LYS A 6 -39.07 18.81 10.00
C LYS A 6 -40.27 17.90 9.65
N PRO A 7 -40.54 17.59 8.36
CA PRO A 7 -41.56 16.63 7.98
C PRO A 7 -41.27 15.28 8.62
N PRO A 8 -42.27 14.52 9.04
CA PRO A 8 -42.05 13.20 9.61
C PRO A 8 -41.39 12.30 8.53
N TYR A 9 -40.18 11.87 8.79
CA TYR A 9 -39.63 10.77 8.01
C TYR A 9 -40.43 9.53 8.34
N TRP A 10 -41.02 8.92 7.35
CA TRP A 10 -41.59 7.59 7.47
C TRP A 10 -40.40 6.63 7.58
N ASN A 11 -39.85 6.48 8.79
CA ASN A 11 -39.03 5.33 9.10
C ASN A 11 -39.98 4.13 9.06
N THR A 12 -40.12 3.50 7.90
CA THR A 12 -40.45 2.09 7.91
C THR A 12 -39.36 1.46 8.78
N LYS A 13 -39.75 1.01 9.99
CA LYS A 13 -38.88 0.16 10.79
C LYS A 13 -38.63 -1.07 9.92
N SER A 14 -37.52 -1.05 9.15
CA SER A 14 -37.10 -2.24 8.44
C SER A 14 -36.82 -3.26 9.52
N ILE A 15 -37.40 -4.43 9.38
CA ILE A 15 -37.23 -5.56 10.28
C ILE A 15 -35.74 -5.94 10.34
N ASP A 16 -35.01 -5.63 9.29
CA ASP A 16 -33.55 -5.71 9.20
C ASP A 16 -32.92 -4.32 9.26
N LYS A 17 -32.13 -4.05 10.29
CA LYS A 17 -31.32 -2.83 10.44
C LYS A 17 -30.13 -2.78 9.48
N LYS A 18 -30.05 -3.69 8.49
CA LYS A 18 -28.93 -3.77 7.54
C LYS A 18 -29.10 -2.74 6.44
N CYS A 19 -27.99 -2.09 6.08
CA CYS A 19 -27.94 -1.22 4.92
C CYS A 19 -28.22 -2.03 3.65
N GLN A 20 -29.13 -1.56 2.82
CA GLN A 20 -29.51 -2.20 1.57
C GLN A 20 -29.10 -1.34 0.37
N ILE A 21 -28.88 -2.00 -0.77
CA ILE A 21 -28.67 -1.32 -2.04
C ILE A 21 -30.05 -0.93 -2.58
N PHE A 22 -30.30 0.37 -2.70
CA PHE A 22 -31.48 0.90 -3.35
C PHE A 22 -31.34 0.73 -4.87
N MET A 23 -32.39 0.26 -5.55
CA MET A 23 -32.43 -0.13 -6.96
C MET A 23 -31.59 -1.39 -7.30
N ALA A 24 -31.30 -2.24 -6.31
CA ALA A 24 -30.55 -3.49 -6.54
C ALA A 24 -31.20 -4.38 -7.63
N GLU A 25 -32.53 -4.46 -7.68
CA GLU A 25 -33.26 -5.23 -8.68
C GLU A 25 -33.04 -4.73 -10.12
N LYS A 26 -32.77 -3.43 -10.29
CA LYS A 26 -32.49 -2.85 -11.61
C LYS A 26 -31.05 -3.09 -12.09
N MET A 27 -30.13 -3.43 -11.18
CA MET A 27 -28.71 -3.62 -11.55
C MET A 27 -28.52 -4.73 -12.58
N SER A 28 -29.42 -5.73 -12.63
CA SER A 28 -29.37 -6.79 -13.64
C SER A 28 -29.59 -6.25 -15.07
N SER A 29 -30.35 -5.18 -15.22
CA SER A 29 -30.66 -4.52 -16.51
C SER A 29 -29.67 -3.43 -16.91
N PHE A 30 -28.72 -3.07 -16.04
CA PHE A 30 -27.72 -2.07 -16.32
C PHE A 30 -26.70 -2.56 -17.35
N ASP A 31 -26.24 -1.65 -18.19
CA ASP A 31 -25.19 -1.90 -19.18
C ASP A 31 -23.84 -2.12 -18.46
N LYS A 32 -23.36 -3.36 -18.48
CA LYS A 32 -22.11 -3.75 -17.79
C LYS A 32 -20.85 -3.23 -18.48
N SER A 33 -20.95 -2.60 -19.63
CA SER A 33 -19.85 -1.93 -20.31
C SER A 33 -19.63 -0.48 -19.84
N LYS A 34 -20.61 0.08 -19.09
CA LYS A 34 -20.60 1.46 -18.60
C LYS A 34 -20.30 1.51 -17.09
N PRO A 35 -19.76 2.64 -16.60
CA PRO A 35 -19.59 2.84 -15.16
C PRO A 35 -20.92 2.76 -14.40
N LEU A 36 -20.84 2.27 -13.16
CA LEU A 36 -21.92 2.38 -12.19
C LEU A 36 -21.79 3.70 -11.43
N ILE A 37 -22.88 4.45 -11.33
CA ILE A 37 -22.94 5.65 -10.48
C ILE A 37 -23.46 5.27 -9.10
N ILE A 38 -22.81 5.74 -8.04
CA ILE A 38 -23.31 5.61 -6.67
C ILE A 38 -23.63 7.01 -6.16
N TYR A 39 -24.92 7.24 -5.98
CA TYR A 39 -25.50 8.47 -5.43
C TYR A 39 -25.56 8.40 -3.90
N GLU A 40 -25.62 9.54 -3.22
CA GLU A 40 -25.76 9.55 -1.77
C GLU A 40 -27.16 9.10 -1.32
N GLY A 41 -28.21 9.66 -1.92
CA GLY A 41 -29.59 9.45 -1.55
C GLY A 41 -30.41 8.65 -2.56
N GLU A 42 -31.51 8.03 -2.08
CA GLU A 42 -32.42 7.30 -2.95
C GLU A 42 -33.12 8.23 -3.96
N LYS A 43 -33.37 9.50 -3.60
CA LYS A 43 -33.96 10.50 -4.50
C LYS A 43 -33.03 10.76 -5.68
N ASP A 44 -31.74 10.95 -5.41
CA ASP A 44 -30.75 11.21 -6.44
C ASP A 44 -30.61 10.03 -7.39
N ALA A 45 -30.66 8.79 -6.86
CA ALA A 45 -30.63 7.58 -7.67
C ALA A 45 -31.90 7.43 -8.55
N LEU A 46 -33.06 7.94 -8.10
CA LEU A 46 -34.30 7.92 -8.88
C LEU A 46 -34.33 8.92 -10.03
N ILE A 47 -33.79 10.11 -9.81
CA ILE A 47 -33.84 11.21 -10.79
C ILE A 47 -32.53 11.31 -11.62
N GLY A 48 -31.45 10.67 -11.19
CA GLY A 48 -30.19 10.65 -11.89
C GLY A 48 -30.35 10.10 -13.31
N ILE A 49 -29.74 10.79 -14.27
CA ILE A 49 -29.85 10.48 -15.72
C ILE A 49 -28.94 9.30 -16.12
N LEU A 50 -28.02 8.90 -15.26
CA LEU A 50 -27.10 7.78 -15.51
C LEU A 50 -27.53 6.57 -14.67
N GLN A 51 -27.19 5.37 -15.18
CA GLN A 51 -27.44 4.13 -14.43
C GLN A 51 -26.72 4.16 -13.09
N GLY A 52 -27.47 3.98 -12.02
CA GLY A 52 -26.89 4.09 -10.70
C GLY A 52 -27.78 3.59 -9.57
N ILE A 53 -27.19 3.57 -8.41
CA ILE A 53 -27.76 3.07 -7.15
C ILE A 53 -27.49 4.07 -6.03
N SER A 54 -28.09 3.85 -4.88
CA SER A 54 -27.69 4.43 -3.61
C SER A 54 -27.75 3.40 -2.49
N PHE A 55 -27.32 3.80 -1.29
CA PHE A 55 -27.43 2.95 -0.11
C PHE A 55 -28.49 3.50 0.85
N SER A 56 -29.28 2.60 1.44
CA SER A 56 -30.22 3.00 2.47
C SER A 56 -29.46 3.52 3.71
N GLY A 57 -29.79 4.75 4.14
CA GLY A 57 -29.15 5.40 5.30
C GLY A 57 -28.09 6.44 4.97
N GLY A 58 -27.91 6.82 3.69
CA GLY A 58 -27.04 7.93 3.25
C GLY A 58 -25.53 7.64 3.30
N CYS A 59 -24.72 8.71 3.22
CA CYS A 59 -23.26 8.66 3.02
C CYS A 59 -22.44 7.86 4.06
N GLY A 60 -23.00 7.63 5.25
CA GLY A 60 -22.34 6.86 6.31
C GLY A 60 -22.61 5.36 6.26
N SER A 61 -23.54 4.92 5.40
CA SER A 61 -24.02 3.55 5.34
C SER A 61 -23.42 2.78 4.18
N MET A 62 -23.09 1.51 4.41
CA MET A 62 -22.59 0.59 3.39
C MET A 62 -23.15 -0.79 3.63
N PRO A 63 -23.61 -1.50 2.60
CA PRO A 63 -24.05 -2.89 2.76
C PRO A 63 -22.87 -3.80 3.12
N ASP A 64 -23.13 -4.91 3.81
CA ASP A 64 -22.11 -5.89 4.19
C ASP A 64 -21.46 -6.52 2.94
N ASP A 65 -22.27 -6.81 1.93
CA ASP A 65 -21.84 -7.37 0.64
C ASP A 65 -21.94 -6.31 -0.47
N ILE A 66 -20.81 -6.03 -1.12
CA ILE A 66 -20.69 -5.12 -2.26
C ILE A 66 -20.29 -5.84 -3.56
N SER A 67 -20.30 -7.17 -3.58
CA SER A 67 -19.89 -7.97 -4.75
C SER A 67 -20.63 -7.58 -6.04
N GLN A 68 -21.89 -7.19 -5.92
CA GLN A 68 -22.69 -6.75 -7.06
C GLN A 68 -22.18 -5.47 -7.73
N LEU A 69 -21.41 -4.65 -7.02
CA LEU A 69 -20.81 -3.42 -7.57
C LEU A 69 -19.58 -3.76 -8.43
N LEU A 70 -18.90 -4.84 -8.10
CA LEU A 70 -17.60 -5.21 -8.69
C LEU A 70 -17.73 -5.81 -10.09
N VAL A 71 -18.95 -6.03 -10.57
CA VAL A 71 -19.18 -6.52 -11.95
C VAL A 71 -19.12 -5.40 -13.01
N PHE A 72 -19.06 -4.15 -12.58
CA PHE A 72 -18.93 -3.00 -13.46
C PHE A 72 -17.45 -2.63 -13.69
N PRO A 73 -17.07 -2.11 -14.87
CA PRO A 73 -15.68 -1.79 -15.19
C PRO A 73 -15.13 -0.63 -14.36
N ALA A 74 -16.02 0.25 -13.94
CA ALA A 74 -15.69 1.39 -13.09
C ALA A 74 -16.89 1.77 -12.22
N THR A 75 -16.61 2.42 -11.09
CA THR A 75 -17.60 3.02 -10.21
C THR A 75 -17.31 4.51 -10.08
N ILE A 76 -18.31 5.36 -10.23
CA ILE A 76 -18.23 6.81 -9.97
C ILE A 76 -19.12 7.12 -8.77
N ILE A 77 -18.55 7.67 -7.72
CA ILE A 77 -19.26 8.06 -6.50
C ILE A 77 -19.52 9.55 -6.56
N ILE A 78 -20.79 9.96 -6.46
CA ILE A 78 -21.19 11.35 -6.40
C ILE A 78 -22.12 11.54 -5.20
N TYR A 79 -21.62 12.17 -4.18
CA TYR A 79 -22.29 12.47 -2.92
C TYR A 79 -22.49 13.97 -2.77
N ASP A 80 -23.30 14.39 -1.80
CA ASP A 80 -23.64 15.78 -1.58
C ASP A 80 -22.42 16.69 -1.39
N ASN A 81 -22.55 17.95 -1.76
CA ASN A 81 -21.49 18.96 -1.63
C ASN A 81 -21.30 19.42 -0.19
N ASP A 82 -20.98 18.48 0.70
CA ASP A 82 -20.63 18.78 2.09
C ASP A 82 -19.53 17.84 2.63
N ASP A 83 -19.12 18.07 3.88
CA ASP A 83 -18.03 17.28 4.48
C ASP A 83 -18.45 15.83 4.74
N ALA A 84 -19.74 15.59 5.04
CA ALA A 84 -20.25 14.24 5.28
C ALA A 84 -20.24 13.43 3.98
N GLY A 85 -20.75 14.01 2.88
CA GLY A 85 -20.71 13.41 1.55
C GLY A 85 -19.26 13.14 1.08
N ARG A 86 -18.38 14.13 1.17
CA ARG A 86 -16.95 13.95 0.80
C ARG A 86 -16.27 12.86 1.58
N ASN A 87 -16.50 12.76 2.89
CA ASN A 87 -15.90 11.72 3.73
C ASN A 87 -16.53 10.35 3.48
N GLY A 88 -17.85 10.30 3.26
CA GLY A 88 -18.57 9.08 2.89
C GLY A 88 -18.07 8.49 1.56
N ALA A 89 -17.95 9.34 0.54
CA ALA A 89 -17.42 8.95 -0.77
C ALA A 89 -16.02 8.35 -0.68
N LYS A 90 -15.11 8.96 0.11
CA LYS A 90 -13.76 8.43 0.33
C LYS A 90 -13.78 7.06 1.02
N LYS A 91 -14.59 6.89 2.08
CA LYS A 91 -14.71 5.61 2.80
C LYS A 91 -15.21 4.50 1.89
N LEU A 92 -16.22 4.80 1.06
CA LEU A 92 -16.77 3.84 0.10
C LEU A 92 -15.72 3.48 -0.96
N ALA A 93 -15.04 4.47 -1.52
CA ALA A 93 -13.98 4.26 -2.51
C ALA A 93 -12.85 3.39 -1.95
N GLU A 94 -12.42 3.66 -0.71
CA GLU A 94 -11.41 2.87 -0.02
C GLU A 94 -11.84 1.41 0.16
N ARG A 95 -13.10 1.19 0.56
CA ARG A 95 -13.65 -0.15 0.72
C ARG A 95 -13.67 -0.92 -0.61
N ILE A 96 -14.19 -0.31 -1.68
CA ILE A 96 -14.21 -0.95 -3.01
C ILE A 96 -12.79 -1.31 -3.46
N LYS A 97 -11.83 -0.40 -3.31
CA LYS A 97 -10.43 -0.64 -3.68
C LYS A 97 -9.76 -1.72 -2.82
N ARG A 98 -10.15 -1.90 -1.56
CA ARG A 98 -9.65 -2.99 -0.69
C ARG A 98 -10.21 -4.35 -1.09
N GLU A 99 -11.50 -4.43 -1.45
CA GLU A 99 -12.13 -5.69 -1.88
C GLU A 99 -11.77 -6.06 -3.32
N SER A 100 -11.57 -5.06 -4.20
CA SER A 100 -11.15 -5.24 -5.58
C SER A 100 -10.16 -4.16 -6.02
N PRO A 101 -8.84 -4.37 -5.83
CA PRO A 101 -7.80 -3.40 -6.19
C PRO A 101 -7.80 -3.00 -7.67
N SER A 102 -8.26 -3.88 -8.57
CA SER A 102 -8.33 -3.65 -10.01
C SER A 102 -9.52 -2.79 -10.44
N THR A 103 -10.56 -2.67 -9.63
CA THR A 103 -11.75 -1.86 -9.97
C THR A 103 -11.37 -0.39 -10.04
N ILE A 104 -11.70 0.28 -11.13
CA ILE A 104 -11.53 1.73 -11.25
C ILE A 104 -12.62 2.41 -10.42
N VAL A 105 -12.20 3.21 -9.43
CA VAL A 105 -13.11 4.00 -8.59
C VAL A 105 -12.78 5.47 -8.78
N ARG A 106 -13.78 6.26 -9.14
CA ARG A 106 -13.64 7.72 -9.27
C ARG A 106 -14.57 8.42 -8.29
N ILE A 107 -14.13 9.54 -7.76
CA ILE A 107 -14.94 10.42 -6.92
C ILE A 107 -15.22 11.68 -7.71
N ALA A 108 -16.50 11.95 -7.96
CA ALA A 108 -16.97 13.19 -8.53
C ALA A 108 -16.98 14.28 -7.44
N LYS A 109 -16.66 15.51 -7.84
CA LYS A 109 -16.69 16.67 -6.96
C LYS A 109 -17.55 17.74 -7.59
N TRP A 110 -18.48 18.26 -6.79
CA TRP A 110 -19.19 19.48 -7.15
C TRP A 110 -18.27 20.68 -7.17
N ASP A 111 -18.61 21.68 -7.98
CA ASP A 111 -17.94 22.98 -7.95
C ASP A 111 -18.04 23.60 -6.55
N GLU A 112 -16.91 24.10 -6.02
CA GLU A 112 -16.84 24.65 -4.66
C GLU A 112 -17.70 25.93 -4.48
N SER A 113 -18.09 26.59 -5.57
CA SER A 113 -18.98 27.74 -5.54
C SER A 113 -20.45 27.38 -5.29
N LEU A 114 -20.82 26.10 -5.43
CA LEU A 114 -22.17 25.61 -5.20
C LEU A 114 -22.51 25.55 -3.69
N PRO A 115 -23.79 25.72 -3.32
CA PRO A 115 -24.19 25.69 -1.93
C PRO A 115 -23.76 24.41 -1.21
N LYS A 116 -23.54 24.52 0.11
CA LYS A 116 -23.34 23.35 0.96
C LYS A 116 -24.56 22.45 0.92
N GLY A 117 -24.33 21.13 0.72
CA GLY A 117 -25.38 20.13 0.61
C GLY A 117 -26.07 20.14 -0.76
N TYR A 118 -25.45 20.76 -1.78
CA TYR A 118 -25.93 20.68 -3.15
C TYR A 118 -25.88 19.24 -3.64
N ASP A 119 -26.97 18.77 -4.23
CA ASP A 119 -27.15 17.38 -4.66
C ASP A 119 -27.65 17.29 -6.12
N VAL A 120 -27.87 16.08 -6.59
CA VAL A 120 -28.40 15.84 -7.95
C VAL A 120 -29.83 16.36 -8.11
N CYS A 121 -30.64 16.35 -7.03
CA CYS A 121 -31.97 16.90 -7.04
C CYS A 121 -31.97 18.41 -7.27
N ASP A 122 -31.01 19.13 -6.67
CA ASP A 122 -30.87 20.58 -6.87
C ASP A 122 -30.49 20.90 -8.32
N ASP A 123 -29.68 20.04 -8.95
CA ASP A 123 -29.19 20.25 -10.31
C ASP A 123 -30.21 20.01 -11.42
N THR A 124 -31.38 19.46 -11.09
CA THR A 124 -32.50 19.35 -12.04
C THR A 124 -32.90 20.71 -12.65
N LYS A 125 -32.73 21.80 -11.90
CA LYS A 125 -33.01 23.16 -12.33
C LYS A 125 -32.08 23.66 -13.43
N THR A 126 -30.87 23.11 -13.51
CA THR A 126 -29.86 23.44 -14.53
C THR A 126 -29.88 22.46 -15.71
N GLY A 127 -30.77 21.47 -15.70
CA GLY A 127 -30.79 20.38 -16.67
C GLY A 127 -29.60 19.44 -16.52
N PHE A 128 -29.11 19.22 -15.30
CA PHE A 128 -27.99 18.36 -14.94
C PHE A 128 -26.60 18.84 -15.45
N ALA A 129 -26.45 20.10 -15.79
CA ALA A 129 -25.19 20.61 -16.34
C ALA A 129 -24.03 20.52 -15.33
N LYS A 130 -24.30 20.75 -14.03
CA LYS A 130 -23.28 20.63 -12.98
C LYS A 130 -22.98 19.19 -12.60
N PHE A 131 -23.97 18.32 -12.67
CA PHE A 131 -23.80 16.88 -12.51
C PHE A 131 -22.89 16.32 -13.60
N ASP A 132 -23.16 16.63 -14.87
CA ASP A 132 -22.35 16.20 -16.01
C ASP A 132 -20.89 16.67 -15.85
N GLU A 133 -20.70 17.94 -15.48
CA GLU A 133 -19.38 18.51 -15.22
C GLU A 133 -18.65 17.74 -14.09
N ALA A 134 -19.32 17.46 -12.99
CA ALA A 134 -18.74 16.72 -11.86
C ALA A 134 -18.36 15.28 -12.23
N VAL A 135 -19.19 14.59 -13.03
CA VAL A 135 -18.96 13.22 -13.47
C VAL A 135 -17.81 13.17 -14.48
N ILE A 136 -17.75 14.09 -15.44
CA ILE A 136 -16.67 14.17 -16.44
C ILE A 136 -15.32 14.42 -15.76
N ASN A 137 -15.29 15.30 -14.76
CA ASN A 137 -14.08 15.67 -14.01
C ASN A 137 -13.80 14.76 -12.81
N ALA A 138 -14.52 13.64 -12.66
CA ALA A 138 -14.33 12.72 -11.56
C ALA A 138 -12.90 12.17 -11.52
N THR A 139 -12.24 12.29 -10.37
CA THR A 139 -10.84 11.89 -10.18
C THR A 139 -10.75 10.46 -9.67
N GLU A 140 -9.79 9.70 -10.21
CA GLU A 140 -9.56 8.34 -9.73
C GLU A 140 -9.06 8.34 -8.28
N TYR A 141 -9.68 7.49 -7.46
CA TYR A 141 -9.30 7.29 -6.08
C TYR A 141 -8.21 6.23 -5.96
N THR A 142 -7.14 6.58 -5.29
CA THR A 142 -6.08 5.66 -4.88
C THR A 142 -6.01 5.60 -3.36
N ILE A 143 -5.82 4.41 -2.80
CA ILE A 143 -5.65 4.28 -1.34
C ILE A 143 -4.38 5.01 -0.95
N PRO A 144 -4.46 6.01 -0.06
CA PRO A 144 -3.27 6.73 0.39
C PRO A 144 -2.31 5.77 1.10
N ILE A 145 -1.05 5.75 0.67
CA ILE A 145 -0.01 5.04 1.41
C ILE A 145 0.27 5.81 2.69
N PRO A 146 0.13 5.20 3.87
CA PRO A 146 0.40 5.90 5.11
C PRO A 146 1.87 6.33 5.18
N LYS A 147 2.15 7.59 5.49
CA LYS A 147 3.52 8.11 5.64
C LYS A 147 4.31 7.48 6.79
N GLN A 148 3.64 6.72 7.67
CA GLN A 148 4.25 5.93 8.74
C GLN A 148 3.62 4.55 8.80
N LEU A 149 4.45 3.50 8.76
CA LEU A 149 4.05 2.12 8.93
C LEU A 149 4.74 1.55 10.18
N LYS A 150 4.01 1.44 11.31
CA LYS A 150 4.52 0.87 12.60
C LYS A 150 5.94 1.37 12.98
N GLY A 151 6.17 2.68 12.95
CA GLY A 151 7.48 3.27 13.29
C GLY A 151 8.45 3.43 12.12
N PHE A 152 8.12 2.93 10.93
CA PHE A 152 8.91 3.13 9.73
C PHE A 152 8.42 4.36 8.95
N LYS A 153 9.34 5.23 8.55
CA LYS A 153 9.04 6.35 7.64
C LYS A 153 8.78 5.81 6.24
N VAL A 154 7.64 6.12 5.66
CA VAL A 154 7.34 5.83 4.25
C VAL A 154 7.70 7.06 3.43
N MET A 155 8.51 6.87 2.40
CA MET A 155 8.97 7.93 1.49
C MET A 155 8.53 7.58 0.07
N ASP A 156 8.11 8.57 -0.70
CA ASP A 156 7.95 8.35 -2.14
C ASP A 156 9.31 8.33 -2.86
N ALA A 157 9.32 7.88 -4.11
CA ALA A 157 10.56 7.73 -4.87
C ALA A 157 11.33 9.05 -5.04
N ASN A 158 10.65 10.18 -5.27
CA ASN A 158 11.30 11.48 -5.43
C ASN A 158 11.88 11.98 -4.10
N GLU A 159 11.14 11.79 -3.00
CA GLU A 159 11.63 12.09 -1.65
C GLU A 159 12.86 11.26 -1.32
N LEU A 160 12.87 9.96 -1.66
CA LEU A 160 13.99 9.06 -1.45
C LEU A 160 15.23 9.51 -2.24
N ILE A 161 15.10 9.78 -3.54
CA ILE A 161 16.18 10.23 -4.41
C ILE A 161 16.77 11.57 -3.94
N ASN A 162 15.89 12.51 -3.55
CA ASN A 162 16.33 13.84 -3.11
C ASN A 162 16.98 13.81 -1.71
N THR A 163 16.60 12.86 -0.87
CA THR A 163 17.17 12.71 0.49
C THR A 163 18.53 12.00 0.45
N TYR A 164 18.66 10.95 -0.37
CA TYR A 164 19.85 10.11 -0.43
C TYR A 164 20.54 10.25 -1.79
N LYS A 165 21.25 11.36 -1.97
CA LYS A 165 21.91 11.71 -3.24
C LYS A 165 23.18 10.93 -3.52
N GLU A 166 23.89 10.55 -2.44
CA GLU A 166 25.14 9.80 -2.55
C GLU A 166 24.88 8.30 -2.58
N PRO A 167 25.55 7.54 -3.46
CA PRO A 167 25.45 6.09 -3.44
C PRO A 167 26.06 5.54 -2.14
N PRO A 168 25.56 4.38 -1.65
CA PRO A 168 26.14 3.75 -0.47
C PRO A 168 27.60 3.39 -0.71
N LYS A 169 28.44 3.60 0.31
CA LYS A 169 29.87 3.27 0.22
C LYS A 169 30.07 1.76 0.16
N SER A 170 30.78 1.28 -0.84
CA SER A 170 31.10 -0.14 -0.97
C SER A 170 32.18 -0.56 0.03
N ILE A 171 32.04 -1.76 0.60
CA ILE A 171 33.07 -2.51 1.31
C ILE A 171 33.80 -3.44 0.33
N VAL A 172 33.02 -4.21 -0.42
CA VAL A 172 33.47 -4.98 -1.60
C VAL A 172 32.70 -4.43 -2.79
N GLU A 173 33.42 -3.94 -3.78
CA GLU A 173 32.85 -3.30 -4.95
C GLU A 173 31.78 -4.20 -5.60
N HIS A 174 30.62 -3.65 -5.90
CA HIS A 174 29.42 -4.33 -6.46
C HIS A 174 28.80 -5.46 -5.63
N LEU A 175 29.43 -5.90 -4.53
CA LEU A 175 28.95 -7.06 -3.75
C LEU A 175 28.44 -6.70 -2.35
N MET A 176 29.10 -5.74 -1.67
CA MET A 176 28.78 -5.42 -0.28
C MET A 176 28.91 -3.93 -0.01
N VAL A 177 27.92 -3.34 0.64
CA VAL A 177 27.90 -1.92 1.01
C VAL A 177 27.89 -1.75 2.53
N GLU A 178 28.38 -0.60 3.01
CA GLU A 178 28.32 -0.23 4.44
C GLU A 178 26.87 -0.22 4.93
N GLY A 179 26.59 -0.88 6.06
CA GLY A 179 25.25 -1.02 6.64
C GLY A 179 24.32 -1.98 5.90
N GLY A 180 24.80 -2.64 4.84
CA GLY A 180 24.04 -3.63 4.09
C GLY A 180 24.09 -5.02 4.71
N VAL A 181 23.16 -5.89 4.30
CA VAL A 181 23.13 -7.32 4.62
C VAL A 181 23.25 -8.09 3.30
N SER A 182 24.18 -9.04 3.25
CA SER A 182 24.36 -9.93 2.10
C SER A 182 24.19 -11.39 2.53
N LEU A 183 23.56 -12.19 1.68
CA LEU A 183 23.31 -13.62 1.91
C LEU A 183 24.02 -14.45 0.85
N ILE A 184 24.85 -15.42 1.31
CA ILE A 184 25.45 -16.43 0.44
C ILE A 184 24.68 -17.74 0.65
N SER A 185 24.00 -18.22 -0.38
CA SER A 185 23.22 -19.46 -0.34
C SER A 185 23.74 -20.49 -1.34
N GLY A 186 23.49 -21.75 -1.07
CA GLY A 186 23.86 -22.89 -1.94
C GLY A 186 23.71 -24.20 -1.19
N THR A 187 23.79 -25.33 -1.93
CA THR A 187 23.75 -26.68 -1.35
C THR A 187 24.94 -26.96 -0.45
N ASP A 188 24.87 -28.04 0.33
CA ASP A 188 25.98 -28.45 1.19
C ASP A 188 27.21 -28.84 0.38
N GLY A 189 28.39 -28.58 0.92
CA GLY A 189 29.65 -28.94 0.30
C GLY A 189 30.14 -28.02 -0.83
N VAL A 190 29.37 -27.03 -1.31
CA VAL A 190 29.76 -26.15 -2.42
C VAL A 190 30.81 -25.09 -2.07
N GLY A 191 31.29 -25.03 -0.82
CA GLY A 191 32.37 -24.12 -0.42
C GLY A 191 31.95 -22.76 0.13
N LYS A 192 30.67 -22.60 0.58
CA LYS A 192 30.16 -21.31 1.16
C LYS A 192 31.10 -20.78 2.26
N THR A 193 31.48 -21.63 3.21
CA THR A 193 32.35 -21.26 4.33
C THR A 193 33.73 -20.83 3.86
N TRP A 194 34.33 -21.52 2.84
CA TRP A 194 35.56 -21.13 2.24
C TRP A 194 35.50 -19.75 1.59
N LEU A 195 34.46 -19.50 0.82
CA LEU A 195 34.23 -18.21 0.17
C LEU A 195 34.01 -17.08 1.21
N GLY A 196 33.26 -17.35 2.28
CA GLY A 196 33.07 -16.41 3.38
C GLY A 196 34.35 -16.06 4.11
N LEU A 197 35.17 -17.06 4.42
CA LEU A 197 36.49 -16.84 5.04
C LEU A 197 37.43 -16.04 4.11
N GLN A 198 37.46 -16.37 2.83
CA GLN A 198 38.27 -15.61 1.85
C GLN A 198 37.81 -14.14 1.80
N MET A 199 36.51 -13.89 1.75
CA MET A 199 35.99 -12.52 1.75
C MET A 199 36.36 -11.79 3.04
N ALA A 200 36.21 -12.42 4.21
CA ALA A 200 36.58 -11.86 5.51
C ALA A 200 38.05 -11.45 5.55
N ILE A 201 38.95 -12.34 5.07
CA ILE A 201 40.38 -12.09 4.98
C ILE A 201 40.68 -10.93 4.03
N CYS A 202 40.07 -10.89 2.85
CA CYS A 202 40.24 -9.81 1.89
C CYS A 202 39.76 -8.46 2.47
N ILE A 203 38.64 -8.42 3.17
CA ILE A 203 38.17 -7.20 3.82
C ILE A 203 39.10 -6.76 4.93
N ALA A 204 39.53 -7.69 5.78
CA ALA A 204 40.42 -7.38 6.90
C ALA A 204 41.84 -6.92 6.43
N SER A 205 42.34 -7.46 5.33
CA SER A 205 43.66 -7.11 4.78
C SER A 205 43.63 -5.94 3.79
N GLY A 206 42.45 -5.66 3.16
CA GLY A 206 42.32 -4.69 2.06
C GLY A 206 42.78 -5.23 0.71
N LYS A 207 42.97 -6.57 0.58
CA LYS A 207 43.30 -7.23 -0.70
C LYS A 207 42.03 -7.38 -1.54
N GLU A 208 42.17 -7.45 -2.86
CA GLU A 208 41.05 -7.69 -3.78
C GLU A 208 40.37 -9.03 -3.49
N PHE A 209 39.03 -9.04 -3.61
CA PHE A 209 38.22 -10.24 -3.50
C PHE A 209 37.69 -10.61 -4.87
N LEU A 210 38.12 -11.72 -5.44
CA LEU A 210 37.67 -12.20 -6.78
C LEU A 210 37.80 -11.13 -7.90
N GLY A 211 38.79 -10.25 -7.81
CA GLY A 211 38.99 -9.16 -8.76
C GLY A 211 38.20 -7.88 -8.46
N PHE A 212 37.40 -7.86 -7.37
CA PHE A 212 36.71 -6.66 -6.92
C PHE A 212 37.54 -5.88 -5.92
N ALA A 213 37.55 -4.56 -6.04
CA ALA A 213 38.22 -3.68 -5.08
C ALA A 213 37.56 -3.78 -3.70
N VAL A 214 38.39 -3.81 -2.67
CA VAL A 214 37.95 -3.97 -1.27
C VAL A 214 38.45 -2.81 -0.43
N LYS A 215 37.54 -2.28 0.40
CA LYS A 215 37.86 -1.29 1.41
C LYS A 215 38.21 -1.98 2.72
N LYS A 216 39.46 -1.83 3.19
CA LYS A 216 39.91 -2.42 4.45
C LYS A 216 39.02 -2.02 5.62
N ARG A 217 38.50 -3.01 6.38
CA ARG A 217 37.66 -2.86 7.58
C ARG A 217 38.00 -3.92 8.61
N PRO A 218 37.77 -3.65 9.90
CA PRO A 218 37.70 -4.70 10.91
C PRO A 218 36.59 -5.69 10.60
N VAL A 219 36.85 -6.97 10.78
CA VAL A 219 35.89 -8.07 10.52
C VAL A 219 35.82 -8.97 11.74
N LEU A 220 34.60 -9.28 12.17
CA LEU A 220 34.31 -10.32 13.15
C LEU A 220 33.60 -11.47 12.43
N VAL A 221 34.17 -12.65 12.46
CA VAL A 221 33.56 -13.88 11.96
C VAL A 221 32.96 -14.65 13.12
N VAL A 222 31.65 -14.88 13.06
CA VAL A 222 30.94 -15.71 14.05
C VAL A 222 30.68 -17.07 13.42
N GLN A 223 31.24 -18.13 14.00
CA GLN A 223 31.22 -19.50 13.48
C GLN A 223 30.43 -20.41 14.39
N PHE A 224 29.43 -21.14 13.82
CA PHE A 224 28.54 -22.05 14.53
C PHE A 224 28.72 -23.52 14.16
N GLU A 225 29.37 -23.82 13.01
CA GLU A 225 29.41 -25.18 12.45
C GLU A 225 30.75 -25.87 12.65
N LEU A 226 31.86 -25.10 12.74
CA LEU A 226 33.24 -25.63 12.79
C LEU A 226 33.75 -25.55 14.23
N SER A 227 34.43 -26.61 14.66
CA SER A 227 35.22 -26.55 15.89
C SER A 227 36.44 -25.60 15.72
N PRO A 228 37.03 -25.09 16.82
CA PRO A 228 38.20 -24.23 16.78
C PRO A 228 39.38 -24.88 15.98
N GLU A 229 39.57 -26.20 16.14
CA GLU A 229 40.62 -26.95 15.45
C GLU A 229 40.38 -27.01 13.93
N GLN A 230 39.13 -27.26 13.53
CA GLN A 230 38.77 -27.29 12.10
C GLN A 230 38.89 -25.93 11.46
N LEU A 231 38.49 -24.86 12.17
CA LEU A 231 38.67 -23.48 11.71
C LEU A 231 40.13 -23.12 11.59
N SER A 232 40.97 -23.48 12.59
CA SER A 232 42.42 -23.28 12.56
C SER A 232 43.06 -23.97 11.38
N ASP A 233 42.70 -25.24 11.09
CA ASP A 233 43.24 -25.97 9.94
C ASP A 233 42.88 -25.28 8.61
N ARG A 234 41.66 -24.77 8.50
CA ARG A 234 41.24 -24.03 7.30
C ARG A 234 42.00 -22.72 7.14
N LEU A 235 42.20 -21.95 8.22
CA LEU A 235 42.87 -20.67 8.17
C LEU A 235 44.37 -20.81 7.77
N LYS A 236 45.03 -21.91 8.12
CA LYS A 236 46.42 -22.19 7.70
C LYS A 236 46.59 -22.29 6.17
N ARG A 237 45.51 -22.43 5.42
CA ARG A 237 45.52 -22.52 3.95
C ARG A 237 45.38 -21.17 3.26
N TYR A 238 45.21 -20.10 4.03
CA TYR A 238 45.12 -18.73 3.51
C TYR A 238 46.38 -17.90 3.85
N ASP A 239 46.64 -16.93 3.00
CA ASP A 239 47.56 -15.86 3.33
C ASP A 239 46.90 -14.83 4.22
N LEU A 240 47.25 -14.80 5.49
CA LEU A 240 46.70 -13.89 6.50
C LEU A 240 47.48 -12.58 6.62
N SER A 241 48.47 -12.33 5.75
CA SER A 241 49.26 -11.09 5.81
C SER A 241 48.37 -9.86 5.62
N GLY A 242 48.51 -8.88 6.49
CA GLY A 242 47.77 -7.62 6.47
C GLY A 242 46.46 -7.66 7.22
N THR A 243 46.08 -8.79 7.85
CA THR A 243 44.84 -8.92 8.65
C THR A 243 45.04 -8.56 10.13
N GLU A 244 46.28 -8.33 10.56
CA GLU A 244 46.66 -8.10 11.97
C GLU A 244 45.79 -6.98 12.59
N GLY A 245 45.12 -7.29 13.71
CA GLY A 245 44.24 -6.38 14.42
C GLY A 245 42.93 -6.02 13.72
N ASN A 246 42.60 -6.69 12.58
CA ASN A 246 41.40 -6.44 11.82
C ASN A 246 40.55 -7.70 11.55
N LEU A 247 40.97 -8.88 11.99
CA LEU A 247 40.23 -10.13 11.78
C LEU A 247 40.13 -10.92 13.09
N ASP A 248 38.94 -10.97 13.63
CA ASP A 248 38.64 -11.67 14.86
C ASP A 248 37.59 -12.78 14.62
N PHE A 249 37.60 -13.78 15.49
CA PHE A 249 36.69 -14.93 15.42
C PHE A 249 35.99 -15.15 16.74
N VAL A 250 34.70 -15.45 16.67
CA VAL A 250 33.92 -16.06 17.73
C VAL A 250 33.52 -17.44 17.24
N VAL A 251 33.92 -18.49 17.92
CA VAL A 251 33.55 -19.87 17.62
C VAL A 251 32.59 -20.30 18.75
N LEU A 252 31.36 -20.49 18.42
CA LEU A 252 30.32 -20.95 19.37
C LEU A 252 30.26 -22.48 19.32
N THR A 253 30.38 -23.11 20.47
CA THR A 253 30.23 -24.55 20.65
C THR A 253 28.81 -24.87 21.17
N ASP A 254 28.43 -26.15 21.13
CA ASP A 254 27.13 -26.58 21.64
C ASP A 254 26.90 -26.19 23.12
N GLU A 255 28.00 -26.02 23.90
CA GLU A 255 27.95 -25.59 25.30
C GLU A 255 27.62 -24.09 25.46
N ASP A 256 27.90 -23.28 24.44
CA ASP A 256 27.65 -21.82 24.44
C ASP A 256 26.20 -21.48 24.05
N LEU A 257 25.42 -22.45 23.57
CA LEU A 257 24.06 -22.27 23.05
C LEU A 257 22.96 -22.67 24.05
N ILE A 258 23.32 -23.05 25.26
CA ILE A 258 22.43 -23.39 26.39
C ILE A 258 22.48 -22.24 27.39
#